data_cb75d7f685c5d8a9bffabf222f285364
#
_entry.id   cb75d7f685c5d8a9bffabf222f285364
#
_cell.length_a   1.000
_cell.length_b   1.000
_cell.length_c   1.000
_cell.angle_alpha   90.00
_cell.angle_beta   90.00
_cell.angle_gamma   90.00
#
_symmetry.space_group_name_H-M   'P 1'
#
loop_
_entity.id
_entity.type
_entity.pdbx_description
1 polymer ?
#
loop_
_entity_poly.entity_id
_entity_poly.type
_entity_poly.pdbx_seq_one_letter_code
_entity_poly.pdbx_strand_id
1 'polypeptide(L)'
;DAAQFFVNGADTETRGLDVVLAWKKKFNENTFGATLTGNINHMEITEVKNGSLDEQTFFGERDKAFLLASAPESKFALNLTYDRKWFNAGLSFTRFSEVKLLDYQMYEDVADYGSFEDQKIAATDTYSSKMVTDLTLGFKTFKII
;
A
#
# COMPACT_ATOMS: atom_id res chain seq x y z
N ASP A 1 2.59 -10.22 -37.86
CA ASP A 1 3.60 -10.53 -36.84
C ASP A 1 3.70 -9.33 -35.90
N ALA A 2 3.50 -9.56 -34.58
CA ALA A 2 3.64 -8.52 -33.57
C ALA A 2 5.05 -8.62 -32.96
N ALA A 3 5.76 -7.50 -32.89
CA ALA A 3 7.03 -7.40 -32.16
C ALA A 3 6.76 -6.82 -30.77
N GLN A 4 7.26 -7.49 -29.73
CA GLN A 4 7.19 -7.02 -28.35
C GLN A 4 8.61 -6.66 -27.88
N PHE A 5 8.75 -5.48 -27.28
CA PHE A 5 10.03 -5.01 -26.73
C PHE A 5 9.78 -4.22 -25.45
N PHE A 6 10.79 -4.18 -24.61
CA PHE A 6 10.73 -3.43 -23.35
C PHE A 6 11.37 -2.06 -23.53
N VAL A 7 10.70 -1.04 -23.01
CA VAL A 7 11.19 0.34 -22.99
C VAL A 7 10.97 0.96 -21.62
N ASN A 8 11.79 1.95 -21.24
CA ASN A 8 11.49 2.82 -20.13
C ASN A 8 10.40 3.79 -20.56
N GLY A 9 9.15 3.48 -20.21
CA GLY A 9 7.97 4.22 -20.66
C GLY A 9 7.64 5.44 -19.81
N ALA A 10 8.11 5.52 -18.55
CA ALA A 10 7.83 6.64 -17.68
C ALA A 10 8.94 6.84 -16.65
N ASP A 11 9.17 8.10 -16.28
CA ASP A 11 9.93 8.47 -15.10
C ASP A 11 8.98 8.81 -13.96
N THR A 12 9.34 8.36 -12.75
CA THR A 12 8.56 8.61 -11.55
C THR A 12 9.43 9.22 -10.46
N GLU A 13 8.84 10.10 -9.68
CA GLU A 13 9.46 10.59 -8.45
C GLU A 13 8.63 10.14 -7.24
N THR A 14 9.29 9.57 -6.25
CA THR A 14 8.66 9.16 -4.99
C THR A 14 9.31 9.90 -3.85
N ARG A 15 8.50 10.56 -3.03
CA ARG A 15 8.89 11.24 -1.79
C ARG A 15 8.14 10.62 -0.63
N GLY A 16 8.81 10.43 0.49
CA GLY A 16 8.16 9.80 1.62
C GLY A 16 8.82 10.07 2.95
N LEU A 17 8.11 9.66 4.00
CA LEU A 17 8.55 9.72 5.38
C LEU A 17 8.30 8.37 6.06
N ASP A 18 9.36 7.82 6.64
CA ASP A 18 9.29 6.66 7.50
C ASP A 18 9.44 7.06 8.97
N VAL A 19 8.57 6.52 9.80
CA VAL A 19 8.57 6.75 11.25
C VAL A 19 8.61 5.40 11.97
N VAL A 20 9.53 5.28 12.94
CA VAL A 20 9.59 4.12 13.84
C VAL A 20 9.69 4.62 15.26
N LEU A 21 8.70 4.27 16.08
CA LEU A 21 8.70 4.53 17.51
C LEU A 21 8.63 3.19 18.25
N ALA A 22 9.61 2.92 19.10
CA ALA A 22 9.64 1.70 19.87
C ALA A 22 9.73 2.01 21.36
N TRP A 23 8.93 1.30 22.12
CA TRP A 23 8.92 1.38 23.58
C TRP A 23 8.93 -0.03 24.17
N LYS A 24 9.69 -0.21 25.24
CA LYS A 24 9.77 -1.47 25.98
C LYS A 24 9.93 -1.20 27.45
N LYS A 25 9.15 -1.89 28.27
CA LYS A 25 9.23 -1.78 29.73
C LYS A 25 9.17 -3.16 30.35
N LYS A 26 10.13 -3.42 31.24
CA LYS A 26 10.15 -4.62 32.08
C LYS A 26 9.61 -4.27 33.46
N PHE A 27 8.71 -5.10 33.96
CA PHE A 27 8.13 -4.96 35.29
C PHE A 27 8.06 -6.34 35.95
N ASN A 28 8.95 -6.60 36.90
CA ASN A 28 9.19 -7.92 37.50
C ASN A 28 9.51 -8.96 36.39
N GLU A 29 8.69 -10.02 36.27
CA GLU A 29 8.82 -11.07 35.28
C GLU A 29 8.07 -10.78 33.97
N ASN A 30 7.41 -9.62 33.90
CA ASN A 30 6.60 -9.23 32.74
C ASN A 30 7.38 -8.21 31.91
N THR A 31 7.32 -8.36 30.60
CA THR A 31 7.86 -7.38 29.64
C THR A 31 6.78 -6.97 28.68
N PHE A 32 6.56 -5.66 28.58
CA PHE A 32 5.64 -5.05 27.64
C PHE A 32 6.43 -4.33 26.56
N GLY A 33 6.01 -4.46 25.33
CA GLY A 33 6.57 -3.73 24.21
C GLY A 33 5.47 -3.13 23.35
N ALA A 34 5.76 -1.98 22.76
CA ALA A 34 4.94 -1.35 21.74
C ALA A 34 5.87 -0.79 20.66
N THR A 35 5.54 -1.09 19.40
CA THR A 35 6.25 -0.55 18.26
C THR A 35 5.25 0.00 17.29
N LEU A 36 5.35 1.29 17.00
CA LEU A 36 4.60 1.96 15.94
C LEU A 36 5.55 2.19 14.77
N THR A 37 5.18 1.69 13.60
CA THR A 37 5.85 1.99 12.34
C THR A 37 4.87 2.70 11.43
N GLY A 38 5.34 3.70 10.71
CA GLY A 38 4.56 4.47 9.75
C GLY A 38 5.37 4.74 8.51
N ASN A 39 4.76 4.55 7.36
CA ASN A 39 5.26 4.98 6.06
C ASN A 39 4.19 5.85 5.42
N ILE A 40 4.60 7.03 4.96
CA ILE A 40 3.80 7.91 4.13
C ILE A 40 4.63 8.18 2.89
N ASN A 41 4.09 7.91 1.72
CA ASN A 41 4.75 8.17 0.45
C ASN A 41 3.80 8.87 -0.52
N HIS A 42 4.38 9.64 -1.40
CA HIS A 42 3.70 10.25 -2.53
C HIS A 42 4.52 9.96 -3.79
N MET A 43 3.89 9.37 -4.76
CA MET A 43 4.49 9.05 -6.06
C MET A 43 3.79 9.87 -7.13
N GLU A 44 4.58 10.49 -7.99
CA GLU A 44 4.09 11.19 -9.17
C GLU A 44 4.87 10.76 -10.42
N ILE A 45 4.19 10.79 -11.57
CA ILE A 45 4.80 10.53 -12.86
C ILE A 45 5.31 11.87 -13.38
N THR A 46 6.63 11.97 -13.55
CA THR A 46 7.29 13.23 -13.94
C THR A 46 7.44 13.36 -15.46
N GLU A 47 7.54 12.25 -16.19
CA GLU A 47 7.69 12.22 -17.62
C GLU A 47 7.14 10.91 -18.21
N VAL A 48 6.47 10.99 -19.35
CA VAL A 48 6.10 9.84 -20.17
C VAL A 48 6.94 9.84 -21.43
N LYS A 49 7.68 8.74 -21.68
CA LYS A 49 8.63 8.59 -22.79
C LYS A 49 8.02 7.75 -23.89
N ASN A 50 7.03 8.29 -24.57
CA ASN A 50 6.31 7.60 -25.64
C ASN A 50 7.01 7.61 -27.01
N GLY A 51 8.10 8.38 -27.15
CA GLY A 51 8.81 8.53 -28.42
C GLY A 51 7.93 9.12 -29.51
N SER A 52 7.71 8.36 -30.59
CA SER A 52 6.81 8.72 -31.68
C SER A 52 5.43 8.08 -31.57
N LEU A 53 5.15 7.34 -30.50
CA LEU A 53 3.88 6.67 -30.26
C LEU A 53 2.87 7.63 -29.66
N ASP A 54 1.59 7.39 -29.91
CA ASP A 54 0.51 8.08 -29.22
C ASP A 54 0.55 7.72 -27.72
N GLU A 55 0.53 8.73 -26.85
CA GLU A 55 0.65 8.58 -25.40
C GLU A 55 -0.47 7.71 -24.83
N GLN A 56 -1.71 7.90 -25.26
CA GLN A 56 -2.85 7.12 -24.79
C GLN A 56 -2.74 5.64 -25.14
N THR A 57 -2.16 5.35 -26.30
CA THR A 57 -1.96 3.95 -26.74
C THR A 57 -0.76 3.32 -26.07
N PHE A 58 0.28 4.11 -25.76
CA PHE A 58 1.52 3.62 -25.19
C PHE A 58 1.50 3.53 -23.67
N PHE A 59 0.99 4.56 -23.00
CA PHE A 59 0.92 4.68 -21.55
C PHE A 59 -0.28 5.56 -21.16
N GLY A 60 -1.46 4.98 -21.27
CA GLY A 60 -2.73 5.66 -21.05
C GLY A 60 -3.06 5.95 -19.58
N GLU A 61 -4.16 6.60 -19.34
CA GLU A 61 -4.61 6.99 -18.00
C GLU A 61 -4.78 5.79 -17.06
N ARG A 62 -5.21 4.63 -17.60
CA ARG A 62 -5.31 3.39 -16.84
C ARG A 62 -3.95 2.91 -16.35
N ASP A 63 -2.94 2.94 -17.22
CA ASP A 63 -1.58 2.51 -16.87
C ASP A 63 -0.95 3.42 -15.83
N LYS A 64 -1.18 4.74 -15.95
CA LYS A 64 -0.79 5.75 -14.96
C LYS A 64 -1.46 5.49 -13.62
N ALA A 65 -2.78 5.26 -13.61
CA ALA A 65 -3.53 4.94 -12.40
C ALA A 65 -3.02 3.66 -11.74
N PHE A 66 -2.74 2.63 -12.53
CA PHE A 66 -2.19 1.35 -12.05
C PHE A 66 -0.82 1.53 -11.40
N LEU A 67 0.05 2.32 -12.03
CA LEU A 67 1.38 2.61 -11.50
C LEU A 67 1.31 3.37 -10.18
N LEU A 68 0.49 4.42 -10.10
CA LEU A 68 0.31 5.22 -8.89
C LEU A 68 -0.37 4.43 -7.75
N ALA A 69 -1.28 3.51 -8.10
CA ALA A 69 -1.97 2.64 -7.14
C ALA A 69 -1.12 1.44 -6.66
N SER A 70 0.06 1.23 -7.22
CA SER A 70 0.92 0.06 -6.92
C SER A 70 1.34 -0.02 -5.45
N ALA A 71 1.35 1.11 -4.74
CA ALA A 71 1.57 1.18 -3.31
C ALA A 71 0.58 2.15 -2.65
N PRO A 72 -0.04 1.78 -1.50
CA PRO A 72 -0.88 2.70 -0.75
C PRO A 72 -0.05 3.89 -0.27
N GLU A 73 -0.62 5.10 -0.34
CA GLU A 73 0.06 6.34 0.06
C GLU A 73 0.49 6.35 1.53
N SER A 74 -0.17 5.56 2.37
CA SER A 74 0.27 5.37 3.75
C SER A 74 -0.01 3.98 4.28
N LYS A 75 0.92 3.51 5.12
CA LYS A 75 0.81 2.28 5.88
C LYS A 75 1.28 2.52 7.30
N PHE A 76 0.46 2.17 8.28
CA PHE A 76 0.80 2.24 9.70
C PHE A 76 0.63 0.88 10.33
N ALA A 77 1.58 0.46 11.16
CA ALA A 77 1.48 -0.76 11.94
C ALA A 77 1.82 -0.48 13.41
N LEU A 78 0.91 -0.90 14.30
CA LEU A 78 1.12 -0.91 15.73
C LEU A 78 1.26 -2.36 16.20
N ASN A 79 2.41 -2.69 16.77
CA ASN A 79 2.68 -4.00 17.33
C ASN A 79 2.77 -3.87 18.86
N LEU A 80 1.94 -4.59 19.57
CA LEU A 80 1.95 -4.71 21.02
C LEU A 80 2.46 -6.10 21.39
N THR A 81 3.40 -6.17 22.31
CA THR A 81 3.96 -7.44 22.78
C THR A 81 3.89 -7.55 24.29
N TYR A 82 3.59 -8.74 24.75
CA TYR A 82 3.66 -9.11 26.15
C TYR A 82 4.46 -10.39 26.30
N ASP A 83 5.45 -10.38 27.14
CA ASP A 83 6.29 -11.54 27.47
C ASP A 83 6.30 -11.80 28.96
N ARG A 84 6.05 -13.03 29.31
CA ARG A 84 6.26 -13.59 30.65
C ARG A 84 7.00 -14.92 30.53
N LYS A 85 7.60 -15.39 31.64
CA LYS A 85 8.47 -16.57 31.71
C LYS A 85 7.98 -17.78 30.92
N TRP A 86 6.68 -18.05 30.90
CA TRP A 86 6.07 -19.22 30.27
C TRP A 86 5.08 -18.89 29.15
N PHE A 87 4.75 -17.59 28.95
CA PHE A 87 3.72 -17.13 28.03
C PHE A 87 4.20 -15.89 27.29
N ASN A 88 3.85 -15.79 26.02
CA ASN A 88 3.95 -14.55 25.25
C ASN A 88 2.68 -14.31 24.43
N ALA A 89 2.38 -13.06 24.21
CA ALA A 89 1.29 -12.62 23.36
C ALA A 89 1.77 -11.46 22.48
N GLY A 90 1.30 -11.43 21.26
CA GLY A 90 1.50 -10.34 20.31
C GLY A 90 0.16 -9.94 19.69
N LEU A 91 -0.09 -8.64 19.60
CA LEU A 91 -1.23 -8.08 18.92
C LEU A 91 -0.73 -7.04 17.93
N SER A 92 -1.06 -7.23 16.65
CA SER A 92 -0.66 -6.35 15.57
C SER A 92 -1.87 -5.75 14.89
N PHE A 93 -1.81 -4.45 14.64
CA PHE A 93 -2.79 -3.70 13.85
C PHE A 93 -2.06 -3.06 12.67
N THR A 94 -2.45 -3.39 11.47
CA THR A 94 -1.89 -2.77 10.26
C THR A 94 -3.00 -2.08 9.49
N ARG A 95 -2.84 -0.77 9.28
CA ARG A 95 -3.74 0.04 8.49
C ARG A 95 -3.08 0.41 7.17
N PHE A 96 -3.78 0.18 6.08
CA PHE A 96 -3.45 0.66 4.73
C PHE A 96 -4.38 1.80 4.36
N SER A 97 -3.86 2.83 3.68
CA SER A 97 -4.70 3.89 3.12
C SER A 97 -5.61 3.36 2.01
N GLU A 98 -6.54 4.18 1.59
CA GLU A 98 -7.32 3.91 0.39
C GLU A 98 -6.43 3.87 -0.86
N VAL A 99 -6.90 3.16 -1.87
CA VAL A 99 -6.30 3.06 -3.20
C VAL A 99 -7.37 3.36 -4.24
N LYS A 100 -7.00 4.12 -5.26
CA LYS A 100 -7.88 4.45 -6.38
C LYS A 100 -7.38 3.78 -7.65
N LEU A 101 -8.25 3.08 -8.33
CA LEU A 101 -7.96 2.44 -9.62
C LEU A 101 -8.96 2.91 -10.66
N LEU A 102 -8.49 3.08 -11.89
CA LEU A 102 -9.37 3.30 -13.03
C LEU A 102 -9.86 1.95 -13.54
N ASP A 103 -11.17 1.68 -13.42
CA ASP A 103 -11.78 0.46 -13.94
C ASP A 103 -11.99 0.60 -15.45
N TYR A 104 -11.38 -0.30 -16.22
CA TYR A 104 -11.43 -0.24 -17.67
C TYR A 104 -12.84 -0.51 -18.22
N GLN A 105 -13.58 -1.44 -17.64
CA GLN A 105 -14.95 -1.72 -18.06
C GLN A 105 -15.89 -0.54 -17.81
N MET A 106 -15.80 0.05 -16.62
CA MET A 106 -16.58 1.25 -16.31
C MET A 106 -16.19 2.43 -17.20
N TYR A 107 -14.90 2.54 -17.57
CA TYR A 107 -14.44 3.60 -18.46
C TYR A 107 -15.05 3.50 -19.86
N GLU A 108 -15.21 2.29 -20.41
CA GLU A 108 -15.91 2.07 -21.68
C GLU A 108 -17.40 2.40 -21.57
N ASP A 109 -18.04 2.02 -20.46
CA ASP A 109 -19.46 2.25 -20.21
C ASP A 109 -19.81 3.74 -19.98
N VAL A 110 -18.84 4.54 -19.55
CA VAL A 110 -19.03 5.98 -19.30
C VAL A 110 -18.52 6.89 -20.43
N ALA A 111 -18.19 6.31 -21.59
CA ALA A 111 -17.71 7.08 -22.75
C ALA A 111 -18.65 8.20 -23.23
N ASP A 112 -19.95 8.10 -22.91
CA ASP A 112 -20.98 9.08 -23.22
C ASP A 112 -21.13 10.19 -22.13
N TYR A 113 -20.39 10.09 -21.03
CA TYR A 113 -20.42 11.08 -19.95
C TYR A 113 -19.54 12.29 -20.29
N GLY A 114 -20.14 13.42 -20.55
CA GLY A 114 -19.53 14.76 -20.58
C GLY A 114 -18.09 14.87 -21.07
N SER A 115 -17.25 15.57 -20.31
CA SER A 115 -15.83 15.74 -20.61
C SER A 115 -15.01 14.50 -20.25
N PHE A 116 -13.78 14.39 -20.77
CA PHE A 116 -12.85 13.32 -20.44
C PHE A 116 -12.57 13.22 -18.93
N GLU A 117 -12.49 14.35 -18.23
CA GLU A 117 -12.31 14.36 -16.77
C GLU A 117 -13.54 13.81 -16.03
N ASP A 118 -14.75 14.11 -16.50
CA ASP A 118 -15.98 13.56 -15.91
C ASP A 118 -16.05 12.03 -16.09
N GLN A 119 -15.65 11.52 -17.26
CA GLN A 119 -15.55 10.09 -17.55
C GLN A 119 -14.53 9.42 -16.64
N LYS A 120 -13.36 10.03 -16.46
CA LYS A 120 -12.31 9.53 -15.58
C LYS A 120 -12.76 9.46 -14.12
N ILE A 121 -13.44 10.49 -13.63
CA ILE A 121 -13.99 10.51 -12.27
C ILE A 121 -15.03 9.40 -12.10
N ALA A 122 -15.93 9.24 -13.06
CA ALA A 122 -16.98 8.23 -13.01
C ALA A 122 -16.45 6.79 -13.08
N ALA A 123 -15.35 6.57 -13.81
CA ALA A 123 -14.70 5.28 -13.96
C ALA A 123 -13.68 4.94 -12.85
N THR A 124 -13.43 5.88 -11.92
CA THR A 124 -12.47 5.66 -10.84
C THR A 124 -13.12 4.88 -9.69
N ASP A 125 -12.65 3.67 -9.46
CA ASP A 125 -13.06 2.86 -8.32
C ASP A 125 -12.18 3.14 -7.09
N THR A 126 -12.80 3.33 -5.94
CA THR A 126 -12.12 3.67 -4.70
C THR A 126 -12.19 2.50 -3.71
N TYR A 127 -11.06 1.90 -3.45
CA TYR A 127 -10.89 0.86 -2.43
C TYR A 127 -10.58 1.52 -1.10
N SER A 128 -11.56 1.55 -0.22
CA SER A 128 -11.46 2.18 1.10
C SER A 128 -10.31 1.62 1.93
N SER A 129 -9.77 2.43 2.83
CA SER A 129 -8.72 2.01 3.77
C SER A 129 -9.10 0.73 4.51
N LYS A 130 -8.13 -0.15 4.72
CA LYS A 130 -8.31 -1.44 5.41
C LYS A 130 -7.45 -1.51 6.65
N MET A 131 -7.98 -2.19 7.67
CA MET A 131 -7.22 -2.55 8.87
C MET A 131 -7.18 -4.09 8.99
N VAL A 132 -5.98 -4.61 9.16
CA VAL A 132 -5.71 -6.02 9.44
C VAL A 132 -5.30 -6.13 10.91
N THR A 133 -5.84 -7.11 11.61
CA THR A 133 -5.51 -7.39 13.01
C THR A 133 -5.04 -8.83 13.13
N ASP A 134 -3.86 -9.01 13.73
CA ASP A 134 -3.26 -10.31 13.97
C ASP A 134 -3.04 -10.52 15.47
N LEU A 135 -3.38 -11.71 15.97
CA LEU A 135 -3.13 -12.15 17.34
C LEU A 135 -2.20 -13.36 17.33
N THR A 136 -1.12 -13.26 18.07
CA THR A 136 -0.18 -14.37 18.29
C THR A 136 -0.14 -14.73 19.77
N LEU A 137 -0.28 -16.01 20.09
CA LEU A 137 -0.14 -16.54 21.45
C LEU A 137 0.91 -17.64 21.44
N GLY A 138 1.84 -17.58 22.39
CA GLY A 138 2.90 -18.58 22.52
C GLY A 138 3.08 -19.07 23.96
N PHE A 139 3.30 -20.36 24.12
CA PHE A 139 3.56 -21.00 25.40
C PHE A 139 4.93 -21.69 25.38
N LYS A 140 5.73 -21.45 26.40
CA LYS A 140 7.02 -22.12 26.58
C LYS A 140 6.80 -23.36 27.43
N THR A 141 6.98 -24.53 26.86
CA THR A 141 6.92 -25.79 27.60
C THR A 141 8.22 -26.00 28.36
N PHE A 142 8.13 -26.34 29.63
CA PHE A 142 9.30 -26.77 30.40
C PHE A 142 9.63 -28.20 30.02
N LYS A 143 10.90 -28.44 29.62
CA LYS A 143 11.40 -29.80 29.50
C LYS A 143 11.52 -30.37 30.89
N ILE A 144 10.66 -31.33 31.23
CA ILE A 144 10.82 -32.15 32.44
C ILE A 144 12.00 -33.11 32.10
N ILE A 145 13.12 -32.93 32.79
CA ILE A 145 14.30 -33.80 32.71
C ILE A 145 14.09 -34.92 33.76
#